data_170779ba9c7be74d35f530d8d9bc830b
#
_entry.id   170779ba9c7be74d35f530d8d9bc830b
#
_cell.length_a   1.000
_cell.length_b   1.000
_cell.length_c   1.000
_cell.angle_alpha   90.00
_cell.angle_beta   90.00
_cell.angle_gamma   90.00
#
_symmetry.space_group_name_H-M   'P 1'
#
loop_
_entity.id
_entity.type
_entity.pdbx_description
1 polymer ?
#
loop_
_entity_poly.entity_id
_entity_poly.type
_entity_poly.pdbx_seq_one_letter_code
_entity_poly.pdbx_strand_id
1 'polypeptide(L)'
;MTITVEQKNKSDLGSQETRYFISSLAFEAQNIADKALTTIRQHWTIENKLHWQLDVSFNQDRIQATNENYLTNRVTLNKIALNTLKTAQKVFRTQNQSFSVKTLQRLCSTPSGALETLAMVMDLRHLLHEVKE
;
A
#
# COMPACT_ATOMS: atom_id res chain seq x y z
N MET A 1 26.32 15.04 -4.14
CA MET A 1 26.33 15.24 -2.67
C MET A 1 25.97 13.92 -2.00
N THR A 2 26.72 13.50 -1.00
CA THR A 2 26.44 12.28 -0.25
C THR A 2 25.80 12.68 1.08
N ILE A 3 24.61 12.12 1.37
CA ILE A 3 23.91 12.35 2.64
C ILE A 3 24.06 11.07 3.45
N THR A 4 24.65 11.17 4.64
CA THR A 4 24.76 10.08 5.59
C THR A 4 23.61 10.16 6.58
N VAL A 5 22.81 9.09 6.68
CA VAL A 5 21.71 8.98 7.65
C VAL A 5 22.08 7.89 8.65
N GLU A 6 22.22 8.26 9.92
CA GLU A 6 22.42 7.32 11.00
C GLU A 6 21.06 6.97 11.64
N GLN A 7 20.72 5.68 11.65
CA GLN A 7 19.51 5.20 12.32
C GLN A 7 19.92 4.36 13.53
N LYS A 8 19.55 4.82 14.73
CA LYS A 8 19.65 4.03 15.96
C LYS A 8 18.42 3.15 16.12
N ASN A 9 18.60 1.84 16.08
CA ASN A 9 17.55 0.91 16.49
C ASN A 9 17.44 0.87 18.01
N LYS A 10 16.22 1.03 18.53
CA LYS A 10 15.92 1.04 19.98
C LYS A 10 16.08 -0.33 20.65
N SER A 11 16.21 -1.41 19.90
CA SER A 11 16.18 -2.78 20.40
C SER A 11 17.53 -3.48 20.50
N ASP A 12 18.60 -2.90 19.93
CA ASP A 12 19.95 -3.48 20.00
C ASP A 12 20.94 -2.50 20.63
N LEU A 13 21.39 -2.81 21.82
CA LEU A 13 22.52 -2.17 22.47
C LEU A 13 23.78 -2.41 21.63
N GLY A 14 24.06 -1.54 20.66
CA GLY A 14 25.37 -1.46 20.04
C GLY A 14 25.47 -1.55 18.52
N SER A 15 24.42 -1.77 17.75
CA SER A 15 24.53 -1.73 16.28
C SER A 15 24.13 -0.36 15.73
N GLN A 16 25.12 0.38 15.25
CA GLN A 16 24.93 1.62 14.50
C GLN A 16 24.98 1.27 13.01
N GLU A 17 23.85 1.43 12.29
CA GLU A 17 23.80 1.25 10.85
C GLU A 17 23.92 2.59 10.15
N THR A 18 24.92 2.73 9.28
CA THR A 18 25.15 3.92 8.47
C THR A 18 24.75 3.62 7.03
N ARG A 19 23.84 4.42 6.47
CA ARG A 19 23.40 4.31 5.07
C ARG A 19 23.80 5.57 4.31
N TYR A 20 24.32 5.39 3.10
CA TYR A 20 24.74 6.47 2.22
C TYR A 20 23.73 6.66 1.09
N PHE A 21 23.38 7.91 0.80
CA PHE A 21 22.47 8.26 -0.28
C PHE A 21 23.09 9.32 -1.17
N ILE A 22 22.84 9.24 -2.47
CA ILE A 22 23.22 10.26 -3.44
C ILE A 22 22.01 11.13 -3.74
N SER A 23 22.19 12.46 -3.71
CA SER A 23 21.12 13.40 -3.95
C SER A 23 21.55 14.53 -4.88
N SER A 24 20.64 15.01 -5.70
CA SER A 24 20.77 16.21 -6.53
C SER A 24 20.30 17.49 -5.82
N LEU A 25 19.87 17.40 -4.55
CA LEU A 25 19.45 18.57 -3.78
C LEU A 25 20.61 19.56 -3.61
N ALA A 26 20.34 20.86 -3.77
CA ALA A 26 21.32 21.91 -3.56
C ALA A 26 21.74 21.93 -2.07
N PHE A 27 23.04 21.97 -1.81
CA PHE A 27 23.60 21.92 -0.44
C PHE A 27 23.21 23.11 0.43
N GLU A 28 22.98 24.24 -0.21
CA GLU A 28 22.66 25.53 0.45
C GLU A 28 21.20 25.64 0.88
N ALA A 29 20.36 24.65 0.56
CA ALA A 29 18.95 24.68 0.94
C ALA A 29 18.79 24.55 2.47
N GLN A 30 18.07 25.49 3.05
CA GLN A 30 17.72 25.45 4.48
C GLN A 30 17.00 24.14 4.81
N ASN A 31 17.41 23.46 5.87
CA ASN A 31 16.86 22.16 6.30
C ASN A 31 17.03 21.00 5.29
N ILE A 32 18.14 21.00 4.56
CA ILE A 32 18.40 19.97 3.54
C ILE A 32 18.41 18.55 4.13
N ALA A 33 18.95 18.37 5.31
CA ALA A 33 19.00 17.06 5.99
C ALA A 33 17.60 16.51 6.28
N ASP A 34 16.71 17.35 6.80
CA ASP A 34 15.33 16.97 7.11
C ASP A 34 14.52 16.68 5.84
N LYS A 35 14.71 17.49 4.80
CA LYS A 35 14.07 17.26 3.49
C LYS A 35 14.53 15.96 2.89
N ALA A 36 15.83 15.69 2.88
CA ALA A 36 16.38 14.46 2.35
C ALA A 36 15.88 13.24 3.13
N LEU A 37 15.92 13.28 4.46
CA LEU A 37 15.44 12.21 5.32
C LEU A 37 13.94 11.94 5.11
N THR A 38 13.14 12.99 5.00
CA THR A 38 11.70 12.89 4.72
C THR A 38 11.45 12.24 3.36
N THR A 39 12.17 12.67 2.32
CA THR A 39 12.04 12.10 0.97
C THR A 39 12.42 10.62 0.95
N ILE A 40 13.52 10.26 1.61
CA ILE A 40 13.95 8.86 1.73
C ILE A 40 12.89 8.01 2.45
N ARG A 41 12.36 8.49 3.57
CA ARG A 41 11.31 7.79 4.33
C ARG A 41 10.01 7.64 3.53
N GLN A 42 9.64 8.67 2.76
CA GLN A 42 8.46 8.60 1.87
C GLN A 42 8.66 7.57 0.76
N HIS A 43 9.84 7.52 0.15
CA HIS A 43 10.18 6.53 -0.86
C HIS A 43 10.06 5.10 -0.31
N TRP A 44 10.68 4.81 0.83
CA TRP A 44 10.55 3.52 1.51
C TRP A 44 9.11 3.19 1.92
N THR A 45 8.30 4.21 2.21
CA THR A 45 6.88 4.03 2.53
C THR A 45 6.10 3.54 1.32
N ILE A 46 6.38 4.06 0.12
CA ILE A 46 5.76 3.60 -1.12
C ILE A 46 6.17 2.16 -1.42
N GLU A 47 7.45 1.86 -1.33
CA GLU A 47 7.99 0.51 -1.52
C GLU A 47 7.29 -0.50 -0.59
N ASN A 48 7.32 -0.26 0.72
CA ASN A 48 6.80 -1.19 1.71
C ASN A 48 5.27 -1.24 1.80
N LYS A 49 4.56 -0.14 1.49
CA LYS A 49 3.10 -0.10 1.64
C LYS A 49 2.33 -0.35 0.35
N LEU A 50 2.91 -0.04 -0.80
CA LEU A 50 2.24 -0.20 -2.07
C LEU A 50 2.81 -1.38 -2.85
N HIS A 51 4.09 -1.34 -3.23
CA HIS A 51 4.69 -2.37 -4.08
C HIS A 51 4.66 -3.73 -3.40
N TRP A 52 5.16 -3.84 -2.18
CA TRP A 52 5.10 -5.09 -1.43
C TRP A 52 3.68 -5.68 -1.32
N GLN A 53 2.66 -4.83 -1.10
CA GLN A 53 1.29 -5.34 -1.04
C GLN A 53 0.75 -5.80 -2.39
N LEU A 54 1.11 -5.12 -3.49
CA LEU A 54 0.73 -5.55 -4.83
C LEU A 54 1.40 -6.89 -5.18
N ASP A 55 2.65 -7.08 -4.79
CA ASP A 55 3.36 -8.32 -5.06
C ASP A 55 2.84 -9.48 -4.20
N VAL A 56 2.67 -9.26 -2.90
CA VAL A 56 2.20 -10.31 -1.98
C VAL A 56 0.72 -10.66 -2.16
N SER A 57 -0.14 -9.66 -2.40
CA SER A 57 -1.58 -9.90 -2.48
C SER A 57 -2.05 -10.24 -3.89
N PHE A 58 -1.42 -9.66 -4.92
CA PHE A 58 -1.87 -9.82 -6.32
C PHE A 58 -0.85 -10.53 -7.20
N ASN A 59 0.31 -10.97 -6.65
CA ASN A 59 1.41 -11.60 -7.37
C ASN A 59 1.82 -10.79 -8.61
N GLN A 60 1.90 -9.46 -8.46
CA GLN A 60 2.12 -8.56 -9.59
C GLN A 60 3.48 -8.78 -10.25
N ASP A 61 4.50 -9.10 -9.47
CA ASP A 61 5.87 -9.43 -9.90
C ASP A 61 5.95 -10.70 -10.77
N ARG A 62 4.97 -11.60 -10.64
CA ARG A 62 4.92 -12.88 -11.37
C ARG A 62 4.12 -12.84 -12.65
N ILE A 63 3.56 -11.69 -13.01
CA ILE A 63 2.77 -11.56 -14.24
C ILE A 63 3.70 -11.59 -15.44
N GLN A 64 3.69 -12.70 -16.16
CA GLN A 64 4.38 -12.86 -17.44
C GLN A 64 3.37 -12.62 -18.56
N ALA A 65 3.45 -11.47 -19.21
CA ALA A 65 2.62 -11.15 -20.36
C ALA A 65 3.45 -10.40 -21.41
N THR A 66 3.27 -10.75 -22.66
CA THR A 66 3.92 -10.10 -23.80
C THR A 66 3.18 -8.87 -24.30
N ASN A 67 1.90 -8.72 -23.92
CA ASN A 67 1.07 -7.61 -24.36
C ASN A 67 1.12 -6.47 -23.34
N GLU A 68 1.68 -5.33 -23.72
CA GLU A 68 1.83 -4.14 -22.86
C GLU A 68 0.49 -3.58 -22.37
N ASN A 69 -0.55 -3.58 -23.22
CA ASN A 69 -1.88 -3.11 -22.83
C ASN A 69 -2.48 -4.00 -21.74
N TYR A 70 -2.29 -5.32 -21.85
CA TYR A 70 -2.73 -6.25 -20.81
C TYR A 70 -2.02 -5.98 -19.49
N LEU A 71 -0.70 -5.80 -19.51
CA LEU A 71 0.08 -5.50 -18.31
C LEU A 71 -0.39 -4.20 -17.65
N THR A 72 -0.54 -3.14 -18.43
CA THR A 72 -0.98 -1.82 -17.94
C THR A 72 -2.38 -1.91 -17.33
N ASN A 73 -3.32 -2.57 -17.99
CA ASN A 73 -4.67 -2.75 -17.49
C ASN A 73 -4.69 -3.59 -16.21
N ARG A 74 -3.92 -4.68 -16.18
CA ARG A 74 -3.81 -5.54 -15.00
C ARG A 74 -3.25 -4.82 -13.78
N VAL A 75 -2.16 -4.05 -13.96
CA VAL A 75 -1.57 -3.23 -12.90
C VAL A 75 -2.57 -2.18 -12.40
N THR A 76 -3.29 -1.54 -13.29
CA THR A 76 -4.32 -0.55 -12.94
C THR A 76 -5.45 -1.17 -12.13
N LEU A 77 -5.97 -2.32 -12.57
CA LEU A 77 -7.01 -3.05 -11.86
C LEU A 77 -6.54 -3.52 -10.47
N ASN A 78 -5.31 -4.02 -10.34
CA ASN A 78 -4.75 -4.40 -9.06
C ASN A 78 -4.66 -3.19 -8.09
N LYS A 79 -4.28 -2.01 -8.58
CA LYS A 79 -4.24 -0.77 -7.77
C LYS A 79 -5.65 -0.34 -7.33
N ILE A 80 -6.64 -0.41 -8.22
CA ILE A 80 -8.03 -0.11 -7.88
C ILE A 80 -8.52 -1.10 -6.81
N ALA A 81 -8.34 -2.40 -7.03
CA ALA A 81 -8.72 -3.43 -6.07
C ALA A 81 -8.06 -3.23 -4.71
N LEU A 82 -6.74 -2.95 -4.68
CA LEU A 82 -6.04 -2.67 -3.43
C LEU A 82 -6.59 -1.45 -2.70
N ASN A 83 -6.88 -0.38 -3.41
CA ASN A 83 -7.48 0.83 -2.81
C ASN A 83 -8.86 0.55 -2.24
N THR A 84 -9.70 -0.21 -2.96
CA THR A 84 -11.02 -0.64 -2.48
C THR A 84 -10.91 -1.47 -1.20
N LEU A 85 -10.02 -2.47 -1.18
CA LEU A 85 -9.78 -3.30 0.00
C LEU A 85 -9.22 -2.51 1.19
N LYS A 86 -8.35 -1.54 0.96
CA LYS A 86 -7.85 -0.64 2.01
C LYS A 86 -8.94 0.28 2.56
N THR A 87 -9.84 0.74 1.72
CA THR A 87 -11.00 1.54 2.16
C THR A 87 -11.95 0.67 2.99
N ALA A 88 -12.26 -0.53 2.52
CA ALA A 88 -13.04 -1.50 3.29
C ALA A 88 -12.39 -1.81 4.65
N GLN A 89 -11.08 -2.00 4.69
CA GLN A 89 -10.34 -2.22 5.93
C GLN A 89 -10.50 -1.06 6.93
N LYS A 90 -10.53 0.19 6.45
CA LYS A 90 -10.80 1.36 7.30
C LYS A 90 -12.23 1.33 7.83
N VAL A 91 -13.22 1.04 6.98
CA VAL A 91 -14.63 0.94 7.39
C VAL A 91 -14.82 -0.15 8.43
N PHE A 92 -14.24 -1.34 8.24
CA PHE A 92 -14.31 -2.41 9.24
C PHE A 92 -13.67 -2.02 10.58
N ARG A 93 -12.57 -1.27 10.56
CA ARG A 93 -11.94 -0.78 11.79
C ARG A 93 -12.83 0.16 12.59
N THR A 94 -13.65 1.00 11.95
CA THR A 94 -14.63 1.83 12.66
C THR A 94 -15.71 1.00 13.34
N GLN A 95 -15.89 -0.26 12.95
CA GLN A 95 -16.83 -1.23 13.53
C GLN A 95 -16.14 -2.20 14.51
N ASN A 96 -14.95 -1.86 15.00
CA ASN A 96 -14.12 -2.70 15.87
C ASN A 96 -13.74 -4.06 15.26
N GLN A 97 -13.72 -4.17 13.93
CA GLN A 97 -13.29 -5.35 13.21
C GLN A 97 -11.95 -5.08 12.51
N SER A 98 -11.00 -6.00 12.64
CA SER A 98 -9.69 -5.87 12.01
C SER A 98 -9.45 -7.02 11.05
N PHE A 99 -9.44 -6.71 9.75
CA PHE A 99 -9.14 -7.66 8.70
C PHE A 99 -7.84 -7.31 7.99
N SER A 100 -7.05 -8.32 7.63
CA SER A 100 -5.93 -8.11 6.71
C SER A 100 -6.44 -7.92 5.28
N VAL A 101 -5.62 -7.26 4.41
CA VAL A 101 -5.95 -7.14 2.98
C VAL A 101 -6.18 -8.52 2.35
N LYS A 102 -5.38 -9.51 2.72
CA LYS A 102 -5.50 -10.89 2.23
C LYS A 102 -6.81 -11.56 2.67
N THR A 103 -7.27 -11.30 3.89
CA THR A 103 -8.56 -11.79 4.38
C THR A 103 -9.70 -11.19 3.60
N LEU A 104 -9.69 -9.86 3.38
CA LEU A 104 -10.70 -9.17 2.57
C LEU A 104 -10.69 -9.64 1.11
N GLN A 105 -9.53 -9.87 0.53
CA GLN A 105 -9.40 -10.45 -0.81
C GLN A 105 -10.06 -11.82 -0.91
N ARG A 106 -9.92 -12.67 0.12
CA ARG A 106 -10.60 -13.97 0.17
C ARG A 106 -12.11 -13.82 0.31
N LEU A 107 -12.60 -12.89 1.11
CA LEU A 107 -14.03 -12.59 1.20
C LEU A 107 -14.58 -12.14 -0.16
N CYS A 108 -13.86 -11.28 -0.89
CA CYS A 108 -14.23 -10.83 -2.22
C CYS A 108 -14.05 -11.89 -3.32
N SER A 109 -13.59 -13.11 -3.01
CA SER A 109 -13.51 -14.19 -4.01
C SER A 109 -14.87 -14.76 -4.37
N THR A 110 -15.89 -14.50 -3.56
CA THR A 110 -17.29 -14.82 -3.87
C THR A 110 -18.04 -13.59 -4.37
N PRO A 111 -19.00 -13.70 -5.30
CA PRO A 111 -19.77 -12.56 -5.77
C PRO A 111 -20.49 -11.81 -4.66
N SER A 112 -21.07 -12.51 -3.68
CA SER A 112 -21.76 -11.92 -2.53
C SER A 112 -20.79 -11.13 -1.64
N GLY A 113 -19.63 -11.70 -1.30
CA GLY A 113 -18.62 -11.02 -0.49
C GLY A 113 -18.01 -9.80 -1.18
N ALA A 114 -17.84 -9.87 -2.52
CA ALA A 114 -17.41 -8.72 -3.30
C ALA A 114 -18.46 -7.60 -3.27
N LEU A 115 -19.73 -7.94 -3.47
CA LEU A 115 -20.83 -6.98 -3.45
C LEU A 115 -21.00 -6.33 -2.07
N GLU A 116 -20.96 -7.11 -0.99
CA GLU A 116 -21.02 -6.61 0.38
C GLU A 116 -19.85 -5.65 0.68
N THR A 117 -18.64 -6.02 0.28
CA THR A 117 -17.46 -5.17 0.47
C THR A 117 -17.58 -3.86 -0.30
N LEU A 118 -18.03 -3.90 -1.57
CA LEU A 118 -18.25 -2.71 -2.39
C LEU A 118 -19.35 -1.82 -1.80
N ALA A 119 -20.47 -2.40 -1.39
CA ALA A 119 -21.58 -1.66 -0.78
C ALA A 119 -21.12 -0.95 0.53
N MET A 120 -20.29 -1.59 1.32
CA MET A 120 -19.69 -0.97 2.51
C MET A 120 -18.79 0.23 2.15
N VAL A 121 -17.96 0.08 1.13
CA VAL A 121 -17.01 1.13 0.70
C VAL A 121 -17.73 2.33 0.13
N MET A 122 -18.81 2.08 -0.61
CA MET A 122 -19.63 3.11 -1.26
C MET A 122 -20.75 3.66 -0.38
N ASP A 123 -20.86 3.18 0.86
CA ASP A 123 -21.99 3.47 1.78
C ASP A 123 -23.37 3.14 1.19
N LEU A 124 -23.41 2.15 0.31
CA LEU A 124 -24.61 1.70 -0.39
C LEU A 124 -25.27 0.49 0.31
N ARG A 125 -25.16 0.40 1.64
CA ARG A 125 -25.72 -0.74 2.40
C ARG A 125 -27.24 -0.89 2.26
N HIS A 126 -27.94 0.21 2.01
CA HIS A 126 -29.38 0.18 1.78
C HIS A 126 -29.78 -0.65 0.55
N LEU A 127 -28.90 -0.72 -0.48
CA LEU A 127 -29.19 -1.52 -1.68
C LEU A 127 -29.05 -3.03 -1.47
N LEU A 128 -28.34 -3.46 -0.42
CA LEU A 128 -28.14 -4.89 -0.14
C LEU A 128 -29.41 -5.55 0.43
N HIS A 129 -30.34 -4.79 0.98
CA HIS A 129 -31.62 -5.30 1.48
C HIS A 129 -32.61 -5.57 0.36
N GLU A 130 -32.54 -4.83 -0.75
CA GLU A 130 -33.44 -5.00 -1.90
C GLU A 130 -33.10 -6.22 -2.79
N VAL A 131 -31.87 -6.72 -2.72
CA VAL A 131 -31.40 -7.86 -3.54
C VAL A 131 -31.70 -9.23 -2.90
N LYS A 132 -32.14 -9.25 -1.62
CA LYS A 132 -32.42 -10.50 -0.88
C LYS A 132 -33.91 -10.92 -0.86
N GLU A 133 -34.79 -10.17 -1.48
CA GLU A 133 -36.19 -10.53 -1.76
C GLU A 133 -36.33 -11.05 -3.19
#